data_811683e874b4572bc48ed5798817c657
#
_entry.id   811683e874b4572bc48ed5798817c657
#
_cell.length_a   1.000
_cell.length_b   1.000
_cell.length_c   1.000
_cell.angle_alpha   90.00
_cell.angle_beta   90.00
_cell.angle_gamma   90.00
#
_symmetry.space_group_name_H-M   'P 1'
#
loop_
_entity.id
_entity.type
_entity.pdbx_description
1 polymer ?
#
loop_
_entity_poly.entity_id
_entity_poly.type
_entity_poly.pdbx_seq_one_letter_code
_entity_poly.pdbx_strand_id
1 'polypeptide(L)'
;MGFLDGKTVTLIGGSGFIGRALVEKLARAGARILVLGRNAERVKRMKPLGAVGQITALSGDATDEATLRAAITPADIVINLVGILSPSGRHNFELMHATLPAQIGQIASETGVSQLIHFSALGADMKSNSVYSRTKAEGERALLRQFKTAVILRPSVVFGPGDRFFNRFGQMAMI
;
A
#
# COMPACT_ATOMS: atom_id res chain seq x y z
N MET A 1 26.39 -5.45 -2.48
CA MET A 1 25.65 -4.37 -1.80
C MET A 1 24.35 -4.19 -2.57
N GLY A 2 23.19 -4.29 -1.91
CA GLY A 2 21.89 -4.16 -2.57
C GLY A 2 21.58 -2.70 -2.92
N PHE A 3 20.75 -2.48 -3.90
CA PHE A 3 20.36 -1.11 -4.34
C PHE A 3 19.69 -0.28 -3.22
N LEU A 4 19.04 -0.94 -2.26
CA LEU A 4 18.34 -0.33 -1.13
C LEU A 4 19.03 -0.56 0.22
N ASP A 5 20.32 -0.93 0.22
CA ASP A 5 21.05 -1.14 1.47
C ASP A 5 20.98 0.11 2.38
N GLY A 6 20.62 -0.12 3.64
CA GLY A 6 20.43 0.94 4.64
C GLY A 6 19.11 1.71 4.55
N LYS A 7 18.33 1.57 3.48
CA LYS A 7 17.03 2.24 3.34
C LYS A 7 15.92 1.53 4.08
N THR A 8 15.04 2.30 4.72
CA THR A 8 13.82 1.78 5.34
C THR A 8 12.62 2.04 4.41
N VAL A 9 11.93 0.96 4.04
CA VAL A 9 10.74 1.01 3.18
C VAL A 9 9.51 0.62 3.98
N THR A 10 8.54 1.52 4.10
CA THR A 10 7.24 1.20 4.72
C THR A 10 6.21 0.86 3.64
N LEU A 11 5.56 -0.31 3.78
CA LEU A 11 4.45 -0.73 2.95
C LEU A 11 3.14 -0.65 3.74
N ILE A 12 2.30 0.32 3.39
CA ILE A 12 0.96 0.47 3.96
C ILE A 12 0.01 -0.44 3.17
N GLY A 13 -0.62 -1.41 3.86
CA GLY A 13 -1.37 -2.49 3.21
C GLY A 13 -0.49 -3.60 2.63
N GLY A 14 0.78 -3.67 3.04
CA GLY A 14 1.77 -4.60 2.50
C GLY A 14 1.52 -6.09 2.75
N SER A 15 0.56 -6.46 3.61
CA SER A 15 0.15 -7.85 3.83
C SER A 15 -0.81 -8.39 2.74
N GLY A 16 -1.13 -7.59 1.73
CA GLY A 16 -1.94 -7.96 0.57
C GLY A 16 -1.17 -8.73 -0.51
N PHE A 17 -1.86 -9.06 -1.61
CA PHE A 17 -1.30 -9.81 -2.73
C PHE A 17 -0.06 -9.12 -3.35
N ILE A 18 -0.19 -7.86 -3.76
CA ILE A 18 0.93 -7.09 -4.34
C ILE A 18 2.05 -6.89 -3.30
N GLY A 19 1.65 -6.58 -2.05
CA GLY A 19 2.59 -6.30 -0.98
C GLY A 19 3.53 -7.47 -0.68
N ARG A 20 3.03 -8.72 -0.70
CA ARG A 20 3.86 -9.91 -0.49
C ARG A 20 4.98 -10.01 -1.53
N ALA A 21 4.65 -9.84 -2.81
CA ALA A 21 5.65 -9.88 -3.88
C ALA A 21 6.67 -8.73 -3.76
N LEU A 22 6.23 -7.54 -3.35
CA LEU A 22 7.10 -6.41 -3.12
C LEU A 22 8.03 -6.63 -1.91
N VAL A 23 7.51 -7.13 -0.79
CA VAL A 23 8.31 -7.42 0.41
C VAL A 23 9.48 -8.33 0.06
N GLU A 24 9.24 -9.42 -0.67
CA GLU A 24 10.30 -10.35 -1.08
C GLU A 24 11.38 -9.67 -1.95
N LYS A 25 10.96 -8.88 -2.94
CA LYS A 25 11.89 -8.19 -3.84
C LYS A 25 12.68 -7.09 -3.12
N LEU A 26 12.03 -6.31 -2.26
CA LEU A 26 12.68 -5.25 -1.47
C LEU A 26 13.67 -5.83 -0.45
N ALA A 27 13.33 -6.97 0.17
CA ALA A 27 14.24 -7.67 1.08
C ALA A 27 15.50 -8.14 0.35
N ARG A 28 15.36 -8.73 -0.84
CA ARG A 28 16.50 -9.13 -1.69
C ARG A 28 17.33 -7.93 -2.16
N ALA A 29 16.72 -6.74 -2.30
CA ALA A 29 17.41 -5.51 -2.65
C ALA A 29 18.12 -4.83 -1.46
N GLY A 30 18.06 -5.41 -0.25
CA GLY A 30 18.78 -4.95 0.94
C GLY A 30 17.97 -3.99 1.84
N ALA A 31 16.71 -3.67 1.53
CA ALA A 31 15.91 -2.77 2.33
C ALA A 31 15.57 -3.33 3.71
N ARG A 32 15.51 -2.48 4.72
CA ARG A 32 14.73 -2.72 5.95
C ARG A 32 13.27 -2.43 5.66
N ILE A 33 12.38 -3.32 6.06
CA ILE A 33 10.98 -3.24 5.63
C ILE A 33 10.07 -3.17 6.85
N LEU A 34 9.16 -2.18 6.86
CA LEU A 34 8.04 -2.12 7.79
C LEU A 34 6.76 -2.41 7.01
N VAL A 35 6.00 -3.40 7.47
CA VAL A 35 4.72 -3.78 6.85
C VAL A 35 3.59 -3.41 7.79
N LEU A 36 2.75 -2.43 7.40
CA LEU A 36 1.52 -2.09 8.11
C LEU A 36 0.33 -2.82 7.50
N GLY A 37 -0.47 -3.47 8.35
CA GLY A 37 -1.71 -4.11 7.95
C GLY A 37 -2.61 -4.47 9.12
N ARG A 38 -3.92 -4.55 8.89
CA ARG A 38 -4.94 -4.78 9.93
C ARG A 38 -4.92 -6.18 10.56
N ASN A 39 -4.52 -7.18 9.79
CA ASN A 39 -4.51 -8.56 10.26
C ASN A 39 -3.11 -8.95 10.74
N ALA A 40 -2.94 -9.07 12.07
CA ALA A 40 -1.66 -9.36 12.71
C ALA A 40 -1.00 -10.64 12.17
N GLU A 41 -1.79 -11.71 11.97
CA GLU A 41 -1.24 -12.98 11.47
C GLU A 41 -0.72 -12.87 10.04
N ARG A 42 -1.44 -12.15 9.16
CA ARG A 42 -0.98 -11.92 7.79
C ARG A 42 0.30 -11.08 7.75
N VAL A 43 0.38 -10.06 8.62
CA VAL A 43 1.56 -9.20 8.69
C VAL A 43 2.76 -9.98 9.24
N LYS A 44 2.58 -10.80 10.29
CA LYS A 44 3.64 -11.67 10.83
C LYS A 44 4.17 -12.67 9.81
N ARG A 45 3.31 -13.21 8.93
CA ARG A 45 3.71 -14.12 7.84
C ARG A 45 4.60 -13.49 6.77
N MET A 46 4.82 -12.17 6.81
CA MET A 46 5.78 -11.50 5.93
C MET A 46 7.22 -11.66 6.43
N LYS A 47 7.45 -11.84 7.74
CA LYS A 47 8.80 -11.91 8.34
C LYS A 47 9.74 -12.94 7.68
N PRO A 48 9.28 -14.17 7.34
CA PRO A 48 10.16 -15.16 6.70
C PRO A 48 10.57 -14.83 5.26
N LEU A 49 10.03 -13.76 4.66
CA LEU A 49 10.40 -13.34 3.29
C LEU A 49 11.73 -12.58 3.22
N GLY A 50 12.33 -12.25 4.35
CA GLY A 50 13.64 -11.60 4.45
C GLY A 50 14.51 -12.23 5.51
N ALA A 51 15.70 -11.67 5.71
CA ALA A 51 16.63 -12.07 6.76
C ALA A 51 16.07 -11.75 8.17
N VAL A 52 16.66 -12.33 9.18
CA VAL A 52 16.28 -12.09 10.59
C VAL A 52 16.41 -10.60 10.91
N GLY A 53 15.34 -10.01 11.43
CA GLY A 53 15.29 -8.58 11.79
C GLY A 53 15.06 -7.61 10.62
N GLN A 54 15.10 -8.07 9.38
CA GLN A 54 14.95 -7.22 8.20
C GLN A 54 13.50 -6.73 7.99
N ILE A 55 12.51 -7.51 8.42
CA ILE A 55 11.09 -7.20 8.24
C ILE A 55 10.42 -6.98 9.59
N THR A 56 9.93 -5.79 9.81
CA THR A 56 9.11 -5.40 10.97
C THR A 56 7.63 -5.48 10.60
N ALA A 57 6.86 -6.20 11.42
CA ALA A 57 5.42 -6.34 11.27
C ALA A 57 4.70 -5.39 12.24
N LEU A 58 3.94 -4.43 11.72
CA LEU A 58 3.08 -3.54 12.48
C LEU A 58 1.61 -3.86 12.19
N SER A 59 0.89 -4.29 13.22
CA SER A 59 -0.56 -4.55 13.10
C SER A 59 -1.34 -3.33 13.55
N GLY A 60 -2.21 -2.82 12.68
CA GLY A 60 -3.06 -1.67 12.98
C GLY A 60 -3.87 -1.22 11.79
N ASP A 61 -4.82 -0.32 12.04
CA ASP A 61 -5.61 0.32 11.00
C ASP A 61 -4.89 1.55 10.47
N ALA A 62 -4.65 1.61 9.17
CA ALA A 62 -4.01 2.77 8.53
C ALA A 62 -4.86 4.05 8.60
N THR A 63 -6.15 3.96 8.94
CA THR A 63 -7.01 5.12 9.18
C THR A 63 -6.88 5.70 10.59
N ASP A 64 -6.17 5.03 11.49
CA ASP A 64 -5.76 5.57 12.78
C ASP A 64 -4.46 6.37 12.59
N GLU A 65 -4.52 7.67 12.87
CA GLU A 65 -3.42 8.59 12.59
C GLU A 65 -2.15 8.23 13.37
N ALA A 66 -2.28 7.82 14.63
CA ALA A 66 -1.12 7.45 15.45
C ALA A 66 -0.41 6.22 14.89
N THR A 67 -1.16 5.21 14.48
CA THR A 67 -0.65 4.00 13.81
C THR A 67 0.02 4.34 12.47
N LEU A 68 -0.63 5.20 11.67
CA LEU A 68 -0.11 5.61 10.38
C LEU A 68 1.20 6.40 10.53
N ARG A 69 1.25 7.33 11.46
CA ARG A 69 2.43 8.14 11.77
C ARG A 69 3.59 7.28 12.28
N ALA A 70 3.32 6.33 13.18
CA ALA A 70 4.32 5.39 13.68
C ALA A 70 4.92 4.53 12.55
N ALA A 71 4.11 4.19 11.53
CA ALA A 71 4.59 3.44 10.38
C ALA A 71 5.42 4.28 9.39
N ILE A 72 5.10 5.55 9.21
CA ILE A 72 5.73 6.43 8.22
C ILE A 72 7.01 7.09 8.76
N THR A 73 7.03 7.50 10.03
CA THR A 73 8.15 8.26 10.62
C THR A 73 9.54 7.63 10.41
N PRO A 74 9.74 6.30 10.51
CA PRO A 74 11.07 5.71 10.31
C PRO A 74 11.43 5.47 8.83
N ALA A 75 10.56 5.84 7.87
CA ALA A 75 10.71 5.46 6.48
C ALA A 75 11.53 6.46 5.65
N ASP A 76 12.45 5.97 4.84
CA ASP A 76 13.00 6.72 3.70
C ASP A 76 12.03 6.70 2.52
N ILE A 77 11.33 5.58 2.32
CA ILE A 77 10.42 5.34 1.20
C ILE A 77 9.09 4.80 1.74
N VAL A 78 7.99 5.35 1.27
CA VAL A 78 6.63 4.87 1.59
C VAL A 78 5.94 4.35 0.34
N ILE A 79 5.34 3.16 0.44
CA ILE A 79 4.54 2.56 -0.63
C ILE A 79 3.13 2.33 -0.11
N ASN A 80 2.16 3.07 -0.66
CA ASN A 80 0.76 2.90 -0.34
C ASN A 80 0.09 1.90 -1.29
N LEU A 81 -0.27 0.73 -0.76
CA LEU A 81 -0.95 -0.36 -1.46
C LEU A 81 -2.41 -0.50 -1.03
N VAL A 82 -2.91 0.42 -0.18
CA VAL A 82 -4.28 0.33 0.32
C VAL A 82 -5.28 0.65 -0.77
N GLY A 83 -6.25 -0.24 -0.91
CA GLY A 83 -7.41 -0.07 -1.77
C GLY A 83 -8.47 -1.11 -1.43
N ILE A 84 -9.73 -0.77 -1.66
CA ILE A 84 -10.88 -1.65 -1.48
C ILE A 84 -11.67 -1.73 -2.79
N LEU A 85 -12.29 -2.87 -3.06
CA LEU A 85 -13.18 -3.07 -4.21
C LEU A 85 -14.66 -2.93 -3.83
N SER A 86 -14.95 -2.99 -2.53
CA SER A 86 -16.28 -2.79 -1.97
C SER A 86 -16.18 -2.19 -0.57
N PRO A 87 -17.12 -1.33 -0.17
CA PRO A 87 -17.20 -0.81 1.18
C PRO A 87 -17.43 -1.93 2.21
N SER A 88 -16.89 -1.77 3.42
CA SER A 88 -17.09 -2.68 4.54
C SER A 88 -16.98 -1.93 5.87
N GLY A 89 -18.07 -1.84 6.60
CA GLY A 89 -18.16 -1.09 7.85
C GLY A 89 -17.75 0.38 7.63
N ARG A 90 -16.85 0.90 8.44
CA ARG A 90 -16.35 2.28 8.34
C ARG A 90 -15.44 2.54 7.13
N HIS A 91 -14.93 1.49 6.49
CA HIS A 91 -14.03 1.60 5.35
C HIS A 91 -14.84 1.74 4.07
N ASN A 92 -15.11 2.96 3.67
CA ASN A 92 -15.77 3.32 2.41
C ASN A 92 -14.73 3.81 1.38
N PHE A 93 -15.16 4.01 0.14
CA PHE A 93 -14.28 4.45 -0.94
C PHE A 93 -13.65 5.81 -0.66
N GLU A 94 -14.42 6.77 -0.15
CA GLU A 94 -13.93 8.12 0.17
C GLU A 94 -12.78 8.08 1.18
N LEU A 95 -12.99 7.39 2.32
CA LEU A 95 -11.98 7.26 3.35
C LEU A 95 -10.71 6.57 2.83
N MET A 96 -10.89 5.44 2.12
CA MET A 96 -9.74 4.59 1.75
C MET A 96 -9.01 5.05 0.50
N HIS A 97 -9.72 5.71 -0.43
CA HIS A 97 -9.15 6.09 -1.71
C HIS A 97 -8.80 7.58 -1.83
N ALA A 98 -9.45 8.47 -1.03
CA ALA A 98 -9.20 9.90 -1.08
C ALA A 98 -8.58 10.43 0.21
N THR A 99 -9.22 10.22 1.38
CA THR A 99 -8.75 10.77 2.66
C THR A 99 -7.43 10.14 3.10
N LEU A 100 -7.33 8.82 3.12
CA LEU A 100 -6.11 8.11 3.55
C LEU A 100 -4.88 8.46 2.70
N PRO A 101 -4.93 8.49 1.36
CA PRO A 101 -3.79 8.97 0.56
C PRO A 101 -3.35 10.39 0.90
N ALA A 102 -4.30 11.32 1.16
CA ALA A 102 -3.96 12.67 1.59
C ALA A 102 -3.21 12.69 2.92
N GLN A 103 -3.68 11.93 3.92
CA GLN A 103 -3.03 11.80 5.23
C GLN A 103 -1.62 11.19 5.10
N ILE A 104 -1.47 10.14 4.26
CA ILE A 104 -0.15 9.54 3.97
C ILE A 104 0.79 10.59 3.39
N GLY A 105 0.33 11.37 2.40
CA GLY A 105 1.12 12.43 1.77
C GLY A 105 1.53 13.51 2.76
N GLN A 106 0.61 13.95 3.62
CA GLN A 106 0.86 14.93 4.66
C GLN A 106 1.94 14.43 5.64
N ILE A 107 1.75 13.26 6.24
CA ILE A 107 2.70 12.70 7.22
C ILE A 107 4.05 12.46 6.57
N ALA A 108 4.09 11.92 5.34
CA ALA A 108 5.33 11.71 4.61
C ALA A 108 6.11 13.02 4.37
N SER A 109 5.40 14.11 4.07
CA SER A 109 6.00 15.44 3.91
C SER A 109 6.55 15.99 5.23
N GLU A 110 5.78 15.86 6.31
CA GLU A 110 6.17 16.31 7.66
C GLU A 110 7.37 15.54 8.22
N THR A 111 7.50 14.25 7.90
CA THR A 111 8.56 13.38 8.43
C THR A 111 9.79 13.26 7.54
N GLY A 112 9.81 13.97 6.41
CA GLY A 112 10.99 14.01 5.53
C GLY A 112 11.19 12.72 4.70
N VAL A 113 10.13 11.96 4.42
CA VAL A 113 10.17 10.82 3.50
C VAL A 113 10.74 11.27 2.15
N SER A 114 11.75 10.56 1.65
CA SER A 114 12.41 10.93 0.40
C SER A 114 11.60 10.56 -0.84
N GLN A 115 10.80 9.49 -0.76
CA GLN A 115 9.99 9.02 -1.89
C GLN A 115 8.67 8.39 -1.44
N LEU A 116 7.58 8.77 -2.10
CA LEU A 116 6.24 8.22 -1.87
C LEU A 116 5.69 7.62 -3.18
N ILE A 117 5.28 6.36 -3.12
CA ILE A 117 4.71 5.63 -4.26
C ILE A 117 3.27 5.25 -3.90
N HIS A 118 2.32 5.60 -4.75
CA HIS A 118 0.90 5.30 -4.52
C HIS A 118 0.33 4.41 -5.63
N PHE A 119 -0.29 3.30 -5.24
CA PHE A 119 -1.01 2.42 -6.14
C PHE A 119 -2.45 2.90 -6.32
N SER A 120 -2.70 3.50 -7.46
CA SER A 120 -4.02 3.89 -7.95
C SER A 120 -4.65 2.79 -8.81
N ALA A 121 -5.36 3.13 -9.86
CA ALA A 121 -5.96 2.21 -10.84
C ALA A 121 -5.98 2.83 -12.23
N LEU A 122 -5.88 2.01 -13.27
CA LEU A 122 -5.89 2.45 -14.68
C LEU A 122 -7.12 3.30 -15.01
N GLY A 123 -8.30 2.96 -14.45
CA GLY A 123 -9.55 3.68 -14.67
C GLY A 123 -9.79 4.86 -13.71
N ALA A 124 -8.77 5.37 -13.00
CA ALA A 124 -8.93 6.55 -12.13
C ALA A 124 -9.24 7.80 -12.96
N ASP A 125 -10.46 8.32 -12.83
CA ASP A 125 -10.96 9.48 -13.58
C ASP A 125 -12.00 10.25 -12.75
N MET A 126 -11.79 11.56 -12.58
CA MET A 126 -12.67 12.47 -11.85
C MET A 126 -14.07 12.60 -12.48
N LYS A 127 -14.19 12.34 -13.77
CA LYS A 127 -15.44 12.43 -14.53
C LYS A 127 -16.17 11.10 -14.67
N SER A 128 -15.63 10.01 -14.13
CA SER A 128 -16.22 8.67 -14.23
C SER A 128 -17.55 8.60 -13.48
N ASN A 129 -18.51 7.84 -14.02
CA ASN A 129 -19.75 7.49 -13.31
C ASN A 129 -19.51 6.51 -12.15
N SER A 130 -18.37 5.80 -12.14
CA SER A 130 -17.97 4.88 -11.08
C SER A 130 -17.44 5.65 -9.86
N VAL A 131 -18.06 5.42 -8.69
CA VAL A 131 -17.57 5.98 -7.41
C VAL A 131 -16.12 5.51 -7.12
N TYR A 132 -15.82 4.25 -7.41
CA TYR A 132 -14.46 3.70 -7.29
C TYR A 132 -13.45 4.54 -8.10
N SER A 133 -13.72 4.75 -9.38
CA SER A 133 -12.82 5.48 -10.28
C SER A 133 -12.64 6.94 -9.88
N ARG A 134 -13.74 7.61 -9.50
CA ARG A 134 -13.67 9.01 -9.02
C ARG A 134 -12.84 9.13 -7.75
N THR A 135 -13.13 8.30 -6.73
CA THR A 135 -12.41 8.38 -5.46
C THR A 135 -10.93 8.03 -5.59
N LYS A 136 -10.56 7.12 -6.52
CA LYS A 136 -9.14 6.87 -6.84
C LYS A 136 -8.48 8.12 -7.41
N ALA A 137 -9.11 8.79 -8.37
CA ALA A 137 -8.58 10.04 -8.95
C ALA A 137 -8.52 11.20 -7.93
N GLU A 138 -9.50 11.30 -7.04
CA GLU A 138 -9.51 12.26 -5.93
C GLU A 138 -8.33 12.03 -5.00
N GLY A 139 -8.04 10.77 -4.67
CA GLY A 139 -6.92 10.39 -3.84
C GLY A 139 -5.56 10.74 -4.45
N GLU A 140 -5.39 10.52 -5.75
CA GLU A 140 -4.17 10.94 -6.46
C GLU A 140 -3.95 12.45 -6.33
N ARG A 141 -5.00 13.24 -6.59
CA ARG A 141 -4.93 14.71 -6.49
C ARG A 141 -4.69 15.17 -5.06
N ALA A 142 -5.35 14.56 -4.09
CA ALA A 142 -5.22 14.90 -2.68
C ALA A 142 -3.80 14.58 -2.17
N LEU A 143 -3.25 13.42 -2.54
CA LEU A 143 -1.89 13.02 -2.20
C LEU A 143 -0.85 13.95 -2.84
N LEU A 144 -0.98 14.27 -4.14
CA LEU A 144 -0.06 15.16 -4.86
C LEU A 144 -0.07 16.60 -4.34
N ARG A 145 -1.17 17.08 -3.75
CA ARG A 145 -1.20 18.37 -3.05
C ARG A 145 -0.30 18.37 -1.80
N GLN A 146 -0.20 17.25 -1.11
CA GLN A 146 0.60 17.11 0.12
C GLN A 146 2.05 16.72 -0.17
N PHE A 147 2.29 15.88 -1.19
CA PHE A 147 3.60 15.37 -1.56
C PHE A 147 3.77 15.43 -3.09
N LYS A 148 4.25 16.56 -3.59
CA LYS A 148 4.25 16.91 -5.03
C LYS A 148 5.05 15.95 -5.91
N THR A 149 6.08 15.30 -5.35
CA THR A 149 6.98 14.38 -6.07
C THR A 149 6.56 12.91 -5.96
N ALA A 150 5.35 12.64 -5.45
CA ALA A 150 4.85 11.27 -5.35
C ALA A 150 4.73 10.62 -6.73
N VAL A 151 5.11 9.35 -6.79
CA VAL A 151 4.93 8.50 -7.97
C VAL A 151 3.57 7.82 -7.90
N ILE A 152 2.72 8.07 -8.88
CA ILE A 152 1.40 7.43 -9.00
C ILE A 152 1.51 6.28 -10.00
N LEU A 153 1.26 5.06 -9.53
CA LEU A 153 1.16 3.87 -10.37
C LEU A 153 -0.31 3.55 -10.62
N ARG A 154 -0.71 3.43 -11.88
CA ARG A 154 -2.07 3.05 -12.31
C ARG A 154 -2.04 1.67 -12.97
N PRO A 155 -1.94 0.58 -12.18
CA PRO A 155 -1.96 -0.75 -12.75
C PRO A 155 -3.33 -1.08 -13.34
N SER A 156 -3.34 -1.95 -14.35
CA SER A 156 -4.54 -2.67 -14.77
C SER A 156 -4.81 -3.85 -13.81
N VAL A 157 -5.46 -4.90 -14.27
CA VAL A 157 -5.65 -6.12 -13.46
C VAL A 157 -4.29 -6.75 -13.17
N VAL A 158 -3.93 -6.83 -11.89
CA VAL A 158 -2.70 -7.48 -11.43
C VAL A 158 -3.03 -8.92 -11.07
N PHE A 159 -2.30 -9.85 -11.66
CA PHE A 159 -2.51 -11.30 -11.47
C PHE A 159 -1.19 -12.03 -11.17
N GLY A 160 -1.31 -13.23 -10.64
CA GLY A 160 -0.17 -14.08 -10.30
C GLY A 160 -0.48 -15.06 -9.17
N PRO A 161 0.51 -15.82 -8.68
CA PRO A 161 0.33 -16.78 -7.59
C PRO A 161 -0.29 -16.13 -6.35
N GLY A 162 -1.48 -16.58 -5.95
CA GLY A 162 -2.20 -16.06 -4.80
C GLY A 162 -3.10 -14.85 -5.07
N ASP A 163 -3.31 -14.43 -6.34
CA ASP A 163 -4.32 -13.43 -6.66
C ASP A 163 -5.73 -13.93 -6.34
N ARG A 164 -6.66 -12.97 -6.18
CA ARG A 164 -8.06 -13.29 -5.89
C ARG A 164 -8.95 -13.27 -7.12
N PHE A 165 -8.48 -12.73 -8.23
CA PHE A 165 -9.28 -12.54 -9.42
C PHE A 165 -9.34 -13.84 -10.24
N PHE A 166 -8.22 -14.29 -10.79
CA PHE A 166 -8.17 -15.50 -11.61
C PHE A 166 -8.37 -16.79 -10.81
N ASN A 167 -7.85 -16.86 -9.57
CA ASN A 167 -8.09 -18.02 -8.72
C ASN A 167 -9.58 -18.23 -8.39
N ARG A 168 -10.38 -17.16 -8.29
CA ARG A 168 -11.83 -17.28 -8.10
C ARG A 168 -12.53 -17.81 -9.35
N PHE A 169 -12.12 -17.38 -10.54
CA PHE A 169 -12.63 -17.94 -11.80
C PHE A 169 -12.19 -19.39 -12.01
N GLY A 170 -10.93 -19.73 -11.70
CA GLY A 170 -10.46 -21.10 -11.74
C GLY A 170 -11.24 -22.05 -10.83
N GLN A 171 -11.58 -21.60 -9.62
CA GLN A 171 -12.43 -22.38 -8.71
C GLN A 171 -13.86 -22.58 -9.25
N MET A 172 -14.43 -21.58 -9.93
CA MET A 172 -15.77 -21.69 -10.53
C MET A 172 -15.78 -22.56 -11.79
N ALA A 173 -14.66 -22.68 -12.50
CA ALA A 173 -14.53 -23.50 -13.69
C ALA A 173 -14.26 -25.00 -13.40
N MET A 174 -13.97 -25.35 -12.13
CA MET A 174 -13.77 -26.75 -11.68
C MET A 174 -15.05 -27.40 -11.11
N ILE A 175 -16.19 -26.73 -11.20
CA ILE A 175 -17.51 -27.23 -10.86
C ILE A 175 -18.29 -27.48 -12.15
#